data_72c3d8ac17c3e18493212c3bc300acc5
#
_entry.id   72c3d8ac17c3e18493212c3bc300acc5
#
_cell.length_a   1.000
_cell.length_b   1.000
_cell.length_c   1.000
_cell.angle_alpha   90.00
_cell.angle_beta   90.00
_cell.angle_gamma   90.00
#
_symmetry.space_group_name_H-M   'P 1'
#
loop_
_entity.id
_entity.type
_entity.pdbx_description
1 polymer ?
#
loop_
_entity_poly.entity_id
_entity_poly.type
_entity_poly.pdbx_seq_one_letter_code
_entity_poly.pdbx_strand_id
1 'polypeptide(L)' 'MSESPNRASARAELAALAENVERCRERIVALAESQRLATYDPKKPENDDGLLMAIYEAERGLINAVRLLQRAARSR' A
#
# COMPACT_ATOMS: atom_id res chain seq x y z
N MET A 1 -11.89 -21.18 27.70
CA MET A 1 -11.98 -20.84 27.05
C MET A 1 -11.54 -20.73 25.95
N SER A 2 -11.63 -20.53 25.25
CA SER A 2 -11.30 -20.79 24.07
C SER A 2 -11.12 -19.71 23.20
N GLU A 3 -10.53 -18.72 23.53
CA GLU A 3 -10.32 -17.70 22.65
C GLU A 3 -9.18 -17.94 21.76
N SER A 4 -8.46 -18.96 21.92
CA SER A 4 -7.32 -19.24 21.06
C SER A 4 -7.67 -19.32 19.59
N PRO A 5 -8.76 -19.95 19.18
CA PRO A 5 -9.08 -19.96 17.75
C PRO A 5 -9.31 -18.57 17.20
N ASN A 6 -9.93 -17.71 18.00
CA ASN A 6 -10.14 -16.35 17.53
C ASN A 6 -8.84 -15.61 17.34
N ARG A 7 -7.91 -15.86 18.23
CA ARG A 7 -6.63 -15.20 18.14
C ARG A 7 -5.85 -15.65 16.93
N ALA A 8 -5.83 -16.96 16.70
CA ALA A 8 -5.16 -17.50 15.54
C ALA A 8 -5.82 -17.02 14.26
N SER A 9 -7.14 -16.98 14.24
CA SER A 9 -7.86 -16.49 13.08
C SER A 9 -7.55 -15.03 12.80
N ALA A 10 -7.44 -14.24 13.86
CA ALA A 10 -7.14 -12.83 13.68
C ALA A 10 -5.76 -12.65 13.08
N ARG A 11 -4.79 -13.42 13.54
CA ARG A 11 -3.44 -13.32 12.97
C ARG A 11 -3.41 -13.74 11.52
N ALA A 12 -4.14 -14.82 11.19
CA ALA A 12 -4.22 -15.26 9.80
C ALA A 12 -4.87 -14.21 8.92
N GLU A 13 -5.91 -13.57 9.46
CA GLU A 13 -6.60 -12.54 8.72
C GLU A 13 -5.68 -11.34 8.49
N LEU A 14 -4.91 -10.98 9.50
CA LEU A 14 -3.98 -9.86 9.35
C LEU A 14 -2.93 -10.17 8.29
N ALA A 15 -2.44 -11.41 8.25
CA ALA A 15 -1.47 -11.79 7.23
C ALA A 15 -2.09 -11.71 5.84
N ALA A 16 -3.34 -12.15 5.70
CA ALA A 16 -4.03 -12.07 4.41
C ALA A 16 -4.26 -10.64 4.00
N LEU A 17 -4.61 -9.79 4.96
CA LEU A 17 -4.79 -8.37 4.67
C LEU A 17 -3.50 -7.71 4.24
N ALA A 18 -2.38 -8.11 4.86
CA ALA A 18 -1.09 -7.57 4.46
C ALA A 18 -0.81 -7.88 3.00
N GLU A 19 -1.11 -9.10 2.57
CA GLU A 19 -0.91 -9.47 1.18
C GLU A 19 -1.82 -8.69 0.25
N ASN A 20 -3.06 -8.48 0.67
CA ASN A 20 -3.99 -7.70 -0.13
C ASN A 20 -3.52 -6.25 -0.28
N VAL A 21 -3.04 -5.67 0.81
CA VAL A 21 -2.55 -4.29 0.76
C VAL A 21 -1.28 -4.23 -0.09
N GLU A 22 -0.45 -5.26 -0.03
CA GLU A 22 0.73 -5.29 -0.88
C GLU A 22 0.36 -5.29 -2.35
N ARG A 23 -0.67 -6.04 -2.73
CA ARG A 23 -1.14 -6.02 -4.11
C ARG A 23 -1.69 -4.65 -4.50
N CYS A 24 -2.37 -4.00 -3.55
CA CYS A 24 -2.83 -2.64 -3.80
C CYS A 24 -1.65 -1.71 -4.01
N ARG A 25 -0.59 -1.88 -3.22
CA ARG A 25 0.59 -1.05 -3.38
C ARG A 25 1.20 -1.23 -4.76
N GLU A 26 1.27 -2.49 -5.23
CA GLU A 26 1.81 -2.73 -6.56
C GLU A 26 0.98 -2.05 -7.63
N ARG A 27 -0.34 -2.04 -7.47
CA ARG A 27 -1.20 -1.37 -8.42
C ARG A 27 -1.03 0.14 -8.36
N ILE A 28 -0.80 0.67 -7.16
CA ILE A 28 -0.55 2.11 -7.01
C ILE A 28 0.75 2.49 -7.69
N VAL A 29 1.78 1.64 -7.56
CA VAL A 29 3.06 1.90 -8.22
C VAL A 29 2.87 1.94 -9.73
N ALA A 30 2.11 0.97 -10.27
CA ALA A 30 1.85 0.94 -11.70
C ALA A 30 1.06 2.17 -12.14
N LEU A 31 0.11 2.59 -11.31
CA LEU A 31 -0.66 3.78 -11.61
C LEU A 31 0.21 5.04 -11.61
N ALA A 32 1.12 5.13 -10.65
CA ALA A 32 2.02 6.27 -10.59
C ALA A 32 2.89 6.33 -11.84
N GLU A 33 3.39 5.19 -12.26
CA GLU A 33 4.23 5.13 -13.44
C GLU A 33 3.45 5.56 -14.68
N SER A 34 2.24 5.03 -14.81
CA SER A 34 1.40 5.36 -15.94
C SER A 34 1.06 6.85 -15.96
N GLN A 35 0.78 7.42 -14.79
CA GLN A 35 0.42 8.82 -14.70
C GLN A 35 1.62 9.70 -14.97
N ARG A 36 2.80 9.31 -14.49
CA ARG A 36 4.01 10.06 -14.74
C ARG A 36 4.29 10.13 -16.24
N LEU A 37 4.13 9.01 -16.94
CA LEU A 37 4.36 8.99 -18.38
C LEU A 37 3.31 9.80 -19.12
N ALA A 38 2.07 9.74 -18.67
CA ALA A 38 0.98 10.44 -19.34
C ALA A 38 1.08 11.94 -19.19
N THR A 39 1.63 12.42 -18.06
CA THR A 39 1.68 13.86 -17.82
C THR A 39 3.03 14.48 -18.15
N TYR A 40 3.99 13.68 -18.57
CA TYR A 40 5.30 14.23 -18.88
C TYR A 40 5.22 15.12 -20.10
N ASP A 41 5.77 16.30 -20.00
CA ASP A 41 5.80 17.26 -21.10
C ASP A 41 7.20 17.87 -21.12
N PRO A 42 8.00 17.58 -22.12
CA PRO A 42 9.36 18.11 -22.16
C PRO A 42 9.40 19.65 -22.22
N LYS A 43 8.30 20.27 -22.67
CA LYS A 43 8.24 21.72 -22.70
C LYS A 43 7.88 22.32 -21.38
N LYS A 44 7.37 21.51 -20.46
CA LYS A 44 6.99 21.98 -19.12
C LYS A 44 7.50 20.99 -18.09
N PRO A 45 8.82 20.92 -17.94
CA PRO A 45 9.38 19.91 -17.06
C PRO A 45 9.02 20.11 -15.59
N GLU A 46 8.56 21.31 -15.22
CA GLU A 46 8.20 21.56 -13.86
C GLU A 46 6.74 21.45 -13.63
N ASN A 47 6.06 20.70 -14.43
CA ASN A 47 4.65 20.54 -14.29
C ASN A 47 4.31 20.07 -12.89
N ASP A 48 3.48 20.83 -12.21
CA ASP A 48 3.07 20.49 -10.87
C ASP A 48 1.93 19.51 -10.99
N ASP A 49 2.14 18.27 -10.64
CA ASP A 49 1.10 17.29 -10.74
C ASP A 49 0.70 16.87 -9.33
N GLY A 50 -0.31 17.54 -8.79
CA GLY A 50 -0.80 17.24 -7.46
C GLY A 50 -1.33 15.83 -7.34
N LEU A 51 -1.92 15.30 -8.42
CA LEU A 51 -2.40 13.94 -8.41
C LEU A 51 -1.25 12.95 -8.25
N LEU A 52 -0.17 13.15 -9.00
CA LEU A 52 0.97 12.24 -8.90
C LEU A 52 1.57 12.28 -7.50
N MET A 53 1.66 13.46 -6.92
CA MET A 53 2.18 13.57 -5.55
C MET A 53 1.27 12.83 -4.57
N ALA A 54 -0.04 12.97 -4.75
CA ALA A 54 -0.98 12.28 -3.88
C ALA A 54 -0.85 10.76 -4.04
N ILE A 55 -0.60 10.29 -5.26
CA ILE A 55 -0.40 8.86 -5.48
C ILE A 55 0.85 8.37 -4.76
N TYR A 56 1.94 9.16 -4.80
CA TYR A 56 3.15 8.77 -4.09
C TYR A 56 2.93 8.74 -2.59
N GLU A 57 2.13 9.67 -2.06
CA GLU A 57 1.83 9.65 -0.64
C GLU A 57 0.98 8.44 -0.26
N ALA A 58 0.05 8.09 -1.14
CA ALA A 58 -0.77 6.89 -0.89
C ALA A 58 0.11 5.64 -0.89
N GLU A 59 1.06 5.57 -1.81
CA GLU A 59 1.97 4.44 -1.86
C GLU A 59 2.75 4.34 -0.56
N ARG A 60 3.23 5.46 -0.07
CA ARG A 60 4.00 5.48 1.17
C ARG A 60 3.16 4.98 2.33
N GLY A 61 1.89 5.40 2.37
CA GLY A 61 0.99 4.93 3.41
C GLY A 61 0.74 3.44 3.33
N LEU A 62 0.62 2.90 2.11
CA LEU A 62 0.42 1.46 1.94
C LEU A 62 1.64 0.67 2.39
N ILE A 63 2.85 1.17 2.09
CA ILE A 63 4.06 0.51 2.55
C ILE A 63 4.05 0.43 4.07
N ASN A 64 3.70 1.51 4.72
CA ASN A 64 3.65 1.52 6.17
C ASN A 64 2.56 0.59 6.68
N ALA A 65 1.41 0.57 6.02
CA ALA A 65 0.32 -0.31 6.43
C ALA A 65 0.72 -1.78 6.33
N VAL A 66 1.42 -2.15 5.26
CA VAL A 66 1.88 -3.54 5.12
C VAL A 66 2.79 -3.91 6.29
N ARG A 67 3.71 -3.01 6.64
CA ARG A 67 4.61 -3.26 7.75
C ARG A 67 3.87 -3.49 9.05
N LEU A 68 2.89 -2.62 9.31
CA LEU A 68 2.12 -2.73 10.55
C LEU A 68 1.28 -3.98 10.58
N LEU A 69 0.67 -4.34 9.45
CA LEU A 69 -0.13 -5.55 9.39
C LEU A 69 0.72 -6.80 9.59
N GLN A 70 1.91 -6.81 8.99
CA GLN A 70 2.81 -7.95 9.16
C GLN A 70 3.28 -8.07 10.60
N ARG A 71 3.56 -6.93 11.22
CA ARG A 71 3.96 -6.94 12.63
C ARG A 71 2.82 -7.45 13.49
N ALA A 72 1.60 -6.99 13.23
CA ALA A 72 0.46 -7.44 14.00
C ALA A 72 0.23 -8.94 13.81
N ALA A 73 0.42 -9.43 12.60
CA ALA A 73 0.21 -10.85 12.33
C ALA A 73 1.21 -11.72 13.09
N ARG A 74 2.36 -11.16 13.43
CA ARG A 74 3.38 -11.91 14.18
C ARG A 74 3.26 -11.70 15.68
N SER A 75 2.31 -10.89 16.12
CA SER A 75 2.12 -10.65 17.54
C SER A 75 1.64 -11.90 18.25
N ARG A 76 1.97 -12.03 19.50
CA ARG A 76 1.54 -13.17 20.28
C ARG A 76 0.20 -12.98 20.95
#